data_7693c8cfb1b69209ca078c6e7379e885
#
_entry.id   7693c8cfb1b69209ca078c6e7379e885
#
_cell.length_a   1.000
_cell.length_b   1.000
_cell.length_c   1.000
_cell.angle_alpha   90.00
_cell.angle_beta   90.00
_cell.angle_gamma   90.00
#
_symmetry.space_group_name_H-M   'P 1'
#
loop_
_entity.id
_entity.type
_entity.pdbx_description
1 polymer ?
#
loop_
_entity_poly.entity_id
_entity_poly.type
_entity_poly.pdbx_seq_one_letter_code
_entity_poly.pdbx_strand_id
1 'polypeptide(L)' 'MTYGVIQMLSPTQCVMDRLAAYYFWKDRQALDQAVAVARKHGADQVEIQRWSESEGRLAEFREFLRALQADS' A
#
# COMPACT_ATOMS: atom_id res chain seq x y z
N MET A 1 8.10 21.80 -6.12
CA MET A 1 7.71 21.51 -5.76
C MET A 1 7.63 21.16 -4.65
N THR A 2 7.38 21.05 -4.11
CA THR A 2 7.36 20.90 -3.14
C THR A 2 6.63 20.22 -2.56
N TYR A 3 6.47 19.80 -2.21
CA TYR A 3 5.76 19.12 -1.66
C TYR A 3 6.01 18.79 -0.48
N GLY A 4 6.49 18.98 0.04
CA GLY A 4 6.84 18.60 1.25
C GLY A 4 5.79 18.60 2.20
N VAL A 5 4.81 18.97 1.99
CA VAL A 5 3.90 19.02 2.91
C VAL A 5 3.25 17.93 3.29
N ILE A 6 3.57 16.95 2.94
CA ILE A 6 2.91 15.91 3.21
C ILE A 6 3.05 15.25 4.41
N GLN A 7 3.52 15.65 5.37
CA GLN A 7 3.69 14.95 6.57
C GLN A 7 2.38 14.55 7.15
N MET A 8 1.33 14.95 6.62
CA MET A 8 0.05 14.58 7.17
C MET A 8 -0.57 13.36 6.54
N LEU A 9 0.18 12.56 5.86
CA LEU A 9 -0.37 11.38 5.25
C LEU A 9 -0.86 10.43 6.31
N SER A 10 -2.04 9.88 6.12
CA SER A 10 -2.55 8.85 7.01
C SER A 10 -1.85 7.54 6.72
N PRO A 11 -1.90 6.58 7.62
CA PRO A 11 -1.32 5.27 7.35
C PRO A 11 -1.89 4.63 6.08
N THR A 12 -3.17 4.80 5.83
CA THR A 12 -3.79 4.28 4.62
C THR A 12 -3.14 4.88 3.38
N GLN A 13 -2.92 6.20 3.39
CA GLN A 13 -2.30 6.84 2.25
C GLN A 13 -0.83 6.43 2.09
N CYS A 14 -0.13 6.23 3.19
CA CYS A 14 1.23 5.74 3.12
C CYS A 14 1.27 4.36 2.47
N VAL A 15 0.36 3.48 2.87
CA VAL A 15 0.30 2.15 2.28
C VAL A 15 0.00 2.26 0.79
N MET A 16 -0.95 3.12 0.41
CA MET A 16 -1.31 3.28 -0.99
C MET A 16 -0.12 3.81 -1.80
N ASP A 17 0.63 4.73 -1.23
CA ASP A 17 1.79 5.28 -1.90
C ASP A 17 2.83 4.20 -2.16
N ARG A 18 3.11 3.37 -1.18
CA ARG A 18 4.06 2.28 -1.35
C ARG A 18 3.55 1.23 -2.31
N LEU A 19 2.25 0.94 -2.24
CA LEU A 19 1.67 -0.02 -3.16
C LEU A 19 1.70 0.50 -4.59
N ALA A 20 1.55 1.81 -4.79
CA ALA A 20 1.64 2.38 -6.13
C ALA A 20 3.03 2.08 -6.73
N ALA A 21 4.07 2.25 -5.94
CA ALA A 21 5.41 1.93 -6.40
C ALA A 21 5.53 0.46 -6.76
N TYR A 22 4.95 -0.41 -5.95
CA TYR A 22 4.97 -1.83 -6.25
C TYR A 22 4.18 -2.13 -7.53
N TYR A 23 3.03 -1.49 -7.68
CA TYR A 23 2.16 -1.76 -8.83
C TYR A 23 2.83 -1.34 -10.14
N PHE A 24 3.49 -0.19 -10.14
CA PHE A 24 4.07 0.29 -11.36
C PHE A 24 5.48 -0.24 -11.62
N TRP A 25 6.27 -0.41 -10.57
CA TRP A 25 7.66 -0.82 -10.75
C TRP A 25 7.94 -2.24 -10.31
N LYS A 26 6.96 -2.93 -9.74
CA LYS A 26 7.11 -4.27 -9.21
C LYS A 26 8.23 -4.29 -8.17
N ASP A 27 8.31 -3.24 -7.37
CA ASP A 27 9.35 -3.13 -6.37
C ASP A 27 8.92 -3.87 -5.12
N ARG A 28 9.48 -5.04 -4.88
CA ARG A 28 9.13 -5.85 -3.73
C ARG A 28 9.45 -5.15 -2.42
N GLN A 29 10.42 -4.27 -2.43
CA GLN A 29 10.77 -3.54 -1.25
C GLN A 29 9.62 -2.60 -0.88
N ALA A 30 8.99 -1.99 -1.88
CA ALA A 30 7.85 -1.14 -1.64
C ALA A 30 6.68 -1.95 -1.08
N LEU A 31 6.49 -3.17 -1.58
CA LEU A 31 5.45 -4.04 -1.05
C LEU A 31 5.72 -4.34 0.42
N ASP A 32 6.94 -4.68 0.76
CA ASP A 32 7.31 -4.99 2.14
C ASP A 32 7.08 -3.79 3.05
N GLN A 33 7.38 -2.61 2.56
CA GLN A 33 7.15 -1.39 3.33
C GLN A 33 5.66 -1.14 3.54
N ALA A 34 4.85 -1.40 2.52
CA ALA A 34 3.41 -1.24 2.65
C ALA A 34 2.86 -2.19 3.72
N VAL A 35 3.34 -3.43 3.71
CA VAL A 35 2.91 -4.40 4.70
C VAL A 35 3.31 -3.95 6.09
N ALA A 36 4.53 -3.45 6.23
CA ALA A 36 5.02 -3.01 7.53
C ALA A 36 4.19 -1.86 8.08
N VAL A 37 3.85 -0.90 7.24
CA VAL A 37 3.05 0.22 7.68
C VAL A 37 1.64 -0.25 8.06
N ALA A 38 1.06 -1.12 7.25
CA ALA A 38 -0.28 -1.63 7.51
C ALA A 38 -0.32 -2.39 8.84
N ARG A 39 0.72 -3.14 9.14
CA ARG A 39 0.74 -3.88 10.37
C ARG A 39 0.96 -2.99 11.55
N LYS A 40 1.82 -2.04 11.45
CA LYS A 40 2.17 -1.20 12.56
C LYS A 40 1.10 -0.18 12.89
N HIS A 41 0.54 0.43 11.89
CA HIS A 41 -0.41 1.50 12.10
C HIS A 41 -1.84 1.18 11.71
N GLY A 42 -2.04 0.09 11.02
CA GLY A 42 -3.35 -0.24 10.49
C GLY A 42 -3.62 0.58 9.23
N ALA A 43 -4.45 0.11 8.38
CA ALA A 43 -4.82 0.82 7.18
C ALA A 43 -6.21 0.38 6.76
N ASP A 44 -6.93 1.25 6.07
CA ASP A 44 -8.28 0.93 5.64
C ASP A 44 -8.20 0.06 4.41
N GLN A 45 -8.32 -1.24 4.59
CA GLN A 45 -8.20 -2.18 3.49
C GLN A 45 -9.31 -2.00 2.46
N VAL A 46 -10.48 -1.59 2.88
CA VAL A 46 -11.57 -1.38 1.96
C VAL A 46 -11.24 -0.25 0.99
N GLU A 47 -10.71 0.83 1.51
CA GLU A 47 -10.33 1.96 0.68
C GLU A 47 -9.22 1.56 -0.27
N ILE A 48 -8.24 0.83 0.22
CA ILE A 48 -7.12 0.39 -0.61
C ILE A 48 -7.62 -0.56 -1.68
N GLN A 49 -8.55 -1.43 -1.34
CA GLN A 49 -9.11 -2.36 -2.31
C GLN A 49 -9.82 -1.60 -3.43
N ARG A 50 -10.65 -0.63 -3.08
CA ARG A 50 -11.37 0.15 -4.08
C ARG A 50 -10.39 0.87 -5.00
N TRP A 51 -9.36 1.45 -4.44
CA TRP A 51 -8.37 2.13 -5.24
C TRP A 51 -7.65 1.15 -6.17
N SER A 52 -7.29 -0.02 -5.66
CA SER A 52 -6.60 -1.03 -6.46
C SER A 52 -7.48 -1.53 -7.60
N GLU A 53 -8.79 -1.66 -7.33
CA GLU A 53 -9.71 -2.08 -8.36
C GLU A 53 -9.78 -1.00 -9.45
N SER A 54 -9.83 0.25 -9.04
CA SER A 54 -9.90 1.35 -9.97
C SER A 54 -8.66 1.42 -10.85
N GLU A 55 -7.53 0.98 -10.31
CA GLU A 55 -6.28 1.00 -11.08
C GLU A 55 -6.09 -0.29 -11.88
N GLY A 56 -6.99 -1.25 -11.73
CA GLY A 56 -6.84 -2.52 -12.42
C GLY A 56 -5.72 -3.35 -11.85
N ARG A 57 -5.46 -3.23 -10.56
CA ARG A 57 -4.35 -3.92 -9.93
C ARG A 57 -4.78 -4.84 -8.80
N LEU A 58 -5.93 -5.47 -8.94
CA LEU A 58 -6.38 -6.35 -7.88
C LEU A 58 -5.47 -7.53 -7.64
N ALA A 59 -4.81 -8.03 -8.67
CA ALA A 59 -3.89 -9.14 -8.49
C ALA A 59 -2.75 -8.74 -7.56
N GLU A 60 -2.23 -7.55 -7.74
CA GLU A 60 -1.16 -7.06 -6.88
C GLU A 60 -1.68 -6.79 -5.47
N PHE A 61 -2.91 -6.33 -5.37
CA PHE A 61 -3.50 -6.11 -4.06
C PHE A 61 -3.61 -7.43 -3.29
N ARG A 62 -3.94 -8.50 -3.98
CA ARG A 62 -4.00 -9.81 -3.35
C ARG A 62 -2.64 -10.25 -2.84
N GLU A 63 -1.58 -9.92 -3.57
CA GLU A 63 -0.23 -10.22 -3.11
C GLU A 63 0.06 -9.47 -1.81
N PHE A 64 -0.39 -8.22 -1.73
CA PHE A 64 -0.24 -7.44 -0.52
C PHE A 64 -0.97 -8.11 0.65
N LEU A 65 -2.22 -8.54 0.42
CA LEU A 65 -2.99 -9.18 1.47
C LEU A 65 -2.34 -10.49 1.91
N ARG A 66 -1.84 -11.24 0.97
CA ARG A 66 -1.19 -12.50 1.27
C ARG A 66 0.06 -12.26 2.11
N ALA A 67 0.85 -11.28 1.74
CA ALA A 67 2.05 -10.96 2.50
C ALA A 67 1.70 -10.48 3.90
N LEU A 68 0.60 -9.74 4.02
CA LEU A 68 0.16 -9.24 5.30
C LEU A 68 -0.24 -10.39 6.21
N GLN A 69 -0.92 -11.40 5.66
CA GLN A 69 -1.36 -12.51 6.45
C GLN A 69 -0.23 -13.50 6.74
N ALA A 70 0.64 -13.69 5.80
CA ALA A 70 1.68 -14.68 5.92
C ALA A 70 2.62 -14.42 7.07
N ASP A 71 2.74 -13.18 7.43
CA ASP A 71 3.67 -12.87 8.46
C ASP A 71 3.07 -12.85 9.81
N SER A 72 1.90 -13.19 9.99
CA SER A 72 1.27 -13.12 11.32
C SER A 72 1.61 -14.34 12.21
#